data_b06c527fc490de2634fb30c4fdb3dc24
#
_entry.id   b06c527fc490de2634fb30c4fdb3dc24
#
_cell.length_a   1.000
_cell.length_b   1.000
_cell.length_c   1.000
_cell.angle_alpha   90.00
_cell.angle_beta   90.00
_cell.angle_gamma   90.00
#
_symmetry.space_group_name_H-M   'P 1'
#
loop_
_entity.id
_entity.type
_entity.pdbx_description
1 polymer ?
#
loop_
_entity_poly.entity_id
_entity_poly.type
_entity_poly.pdbx_seq_one_letter_code
_entity_poly.pdbx_strand_id
1 'polypeptide(L)'
;NGRVLFEKNADEKLAPASTTKLMTALLVLEKANLDDKVTFSKTAVTNLESGAVKIGLVEGDQVSVKDSLYALLLKSANEVANGLAEHVSGSISAFAELMNARAAELGCTNTHFVNPNGLNSDQQYTTCRDMAKIAAAAFANKTLCEIDSTLSYKFPATKAAAARTITPGHKMLYPNDSRYYAGIVGGKTGYTSKAGNTLVTCVEKNGVRMVAVILKSKSTHYEDTKKMLDYGYQYVNTEKSGSTSAGKQTTAGHWVQDNGSWRYEFADGTKAVGTIYTIDAADFGFDTDGKMVTGWKMFGTEWHYFETNGKMVKSAWRQDSGKWFYLDAEGKIAKNTTIDNKYVVGADGAWVQ
;
A
#
# COMPACT_ATOMS: atom_id res chain seq x y z
N ASN A 1 -0.80 -5.49 -11.13
CA ASN A 1 -2.11 -6.07 -11.42
C ASN A 1 -3.23 -5.55 -10.49
N GLY A 2 -2.95 -4.68 -9.51
CA GLY A 2 -3.94 -4.05 -8.63
C GLY A 2 -4.58 -4.98 -7.58
N ARG A 3 -4.01 -6.16 -7.35
CA ARG A 3 -4.53 -7.12 -6.39
C ARG A 3 -4.36 -6.63 -4.95
N VAL A 4 -5.44 -6.67 -4.17
CA VAL A 4 -5.40 -6.39 -2.73
C VAL A 4 -5.01 -7.66 -1.99
N LEU A 5 -3.95 -7.58 -1.16
CA LEU A 5 -3.44 -8.72 -0.38
C LEU A 5 -3.84 -8.64 1.09
N PHE A 6 -4.01 -7.44 1.62
CA PHE A 6 -4.46 -7.18 2.98
C PHE A 6 -5.23 -5.86 3.02
N GLU A 7 -6.31 -5.82 3.80
CA GLU A 7 -7.04 -4.58 4.06
C GLU A 7 -7.70 -4.57 5.45
N LYS A 8 -7.76 -3.38 6.03
CA LYS A 8 -8.45 -3.11 7.29
C LYS A 8 -9.02 -1.71 7.23
N ASN A 9 -10.34 -1.57 7.36
CA ASN A 9 -11.04 -0.29 7.27
C ASN A 9 -10.66 0.50 5.99
N ALA A 10 -10.43 -0.22 4.87
CA ALA A 10 -9.79 0.32 3.68
C ALA A 10 -10.61 1.42 3.00
N ASP A 11 -11.90 1.51 3.27
CA ASP A 11 -12.84 2.46 2.68
C ASP A 11 -13.27 3.58 3.65
N GLU A 12 -12.67 3.66 4.85
CA GLU A 12 -12.89 4.78 5.78
C GLU A 12 -12.33 6.08 5.20
N LYS A 13 -13.15 7.13 5.14
CA LYS A 13 -12.74 8.47 4.66
C LYS A 13 -11.92 9.16 5.74
N LEU A 14 -10.66 9.42 5.45
CA LEU A 14 -9.68 9.97 6.37
C LEU A 14 -8.91 11.13 5.73
N ALA A 15 -8.39 12.03 6.54
CA ALA A 15 -7.51 13.10 6.07
C ALA A 15 -6.17 12.50 5.59
N PRO A 16 -5.74 12.79 4.34
CA PRO A 16 -4.54 12.21 3.76
C PRO A 16 -3.23 12.79 4.29
N ALA A 17 -3.25 14.00 4.84
CA ALA A 17 -2.06 14.81 5.08
C ALA A 17 -1.16 14.86 3.83
N SER A 18 0.16 14.90 4.02
CA SER A 18 1.12 15.04 2.91
C SER A 18 1.24 13.83 1.97
N THR A 19 0.51 12.72 2.19
CA THR A 19 0.41 11.68 1.16
C THR A 19 -0.32 12.16 -0.09
N THR A 20 -1.12 13.24 0.02
CA THR A 20 -1.69 14.02 -1.09
C THR A 20 -0.65 14.38 -2.16
N LYS A 21 0.59 14.65 -1.76
CA LYS A 21 1.67 15.08 -2.67
C LYS A 21 2.07 14.01 -3.69
N LEU A 22 1.67 12.76 -3.51
CA LEU A 22 1.82 11.74 -4.56
C LEU A 22 0.93 12.04 -5.77
N MET A 23 -0.33 12.44 -5.55
CA MET A 23 -1.20 12.90 -6.65
C MET A 23 -0.66 14.18 -7.29
N THR A 24 -0.15 15.10 -6.48
CA THR A 24 0.47 16.35 -6.99
C THR A 24 1.68 16.03 -7.87
N ALA A 25 2.59 15.18 -7.40
CA ALA A 25 3.77 14.79 -8.19
C ALA A 25 3.40 14.05 -9.48
N LEU A 26 2.41 13.16 -9.42
CA LEU A 26 1.90 12.44 -10.59
C LEU A 26 1.42 13.42 -11.67
N LEU A 27 0.54 14.35 -11.31
CA LEU A 27 -0.01 15.34 -12.25
C LEU A 27 1.06 16.27 -12.80
N VAL A 28 2.00 16.72 -11.98
CA VAL A 28 3.12 17.57 -12.43
C VAL A 28 3.96 16.84 -13.47
N LEU A 29 4.27 15.54 -13.24
CA LEU A 29 5.04 14.74 -14.20
C LEU A 29 4.26 14.37 -15.47
N GLU A 30 2.93 14.38 -15.42
CA GLU A 30 2.07 14.16 -16.59
C GLU A 30 1.89 15.43 -17.45
N LYS A 31 2.09 16.64 -16.87
CA LYS A 31 1.65 17.89 -17.50
C LYS A 31 2.72 18.98 -17.66
N ALA A 32 3.88 18.87 -17.01
CA ALA A 32 4.95 19.84 -17.08
C ALA A 32 6.29 19.21 -17.48
N ASN A 33 7.18 20.00 -18.08
CA ASN A 33 8.54 19.56 -18.36
C ASN A 33 9.45 19.78 -17.15
N LEU A 34 10.39 18.88 -16.90
CA LEU A 34 11.28 18.93 -15.74
C LEU A 34 12.15 20.20 -15.70
N ASP A 35 12.50 20.75 -16.86
CA ASP A 35 13.36 21.93 -16.99
C ASP A 35 12.61 23.27 -16.94
N ASP A 36 11.27 23.24 -16.97
CA ASP A 36 10.44 24.43 -16.83
C ASP A 36 10.73 25.15 -15.51
N LYS A 37 10.63 26.48 -15.51
CA LYS A 37 10.82 27.32 -14.30
C LYS A 37 9.50 27.61 -13.64
N VAL A 38 9.35 27.10 -12.43
CA VAL A 38 8.23 27.44 -11.54
C VAL A 38 8.54 28.79 -10.89
N THR A 39 7.73 29.81 -11.13
CA THR A 39 7.80 31.10 -10.44
C THR A 39 6.83 31.09 -9.26
N PHE A 40 7.34 31.25 -8.05
CA PHE A 40 6.55 31.17 -6.82
C PHE A 40 5.83 32.51 -6.58
N SER A 41 4.51 32.50 -6.62
CA SER A 41 3.66 33.62 -6.31
C SER A 41 3.63 33.93 -4.81
N LYS A 42 3.15 35.11 -4.44
CA LYS A 42 2.82 35.42 -3.03
C LYS A 42 1.84 34.42 -2.45
N THR A 43 0.82 34.06 -3.20
CA THR A 43 -0.20 33.08 -2.75
C THR A 43 0.45 31.71 -2.45
N ALA A 44 1.31 31.21 -3.33
CA ALA A 44 1.97 29.92 -3.15
C ALA A 44 2.76 29.86 -1.83
N VAL A 45 3.47 30.93 -1.46
CA VAL A 45 4.37 30.93 -0.30
C VAL A 45 3.72 31.39 1.01
N THR A 46 2.55 32.05 0.97
CA THR A 46 1.87 32.60 2.17
C THR A 46 0.56 31.87 2.52
N ASN A 47 -0.11 31.24 1.58
CA ASN A 47 -1.38 30.53 1.80
C ASN A 47 -1.14 29.14 2.45
N LEU A 48 -0.63 29.15 3.69
CA LEU A 48 -0.22 27.97 4.42
C LEU A 48 -0.60 28.09 5.90
N GLU A 49 -1.00 26.99 6.50
CA GLU A 49 -1.25 26.91 7.94
C GLU A 49 0.03 27.20 8.75
N SER A 50 -0.13 27.73 9.96
CA SER A 50 0.98 27.91 10.89
C SER A 50 1.66 26.57 11.20
N GLY A 51 2.99 26.53 11.17
CA GLY A 51 3.76 25.30 11.38
C GLY A 51 3.83 24.36 10.18
N ALA A 52 3.23 24.69 9.04
CA ALA A 52 3.35 23.90 7.82
C ALA A 52 4.81 23.76 7.38
N VAL A 53 5.21 22.54 6.99
CA VAL A 53 6.58 22.26 6.51
C VAL A 53 6.85 23.04 5.22
N LYS A 54 7.96 23.78 5.22
CA LYS A 54 8.44 24.59 4.09
C LYS A 54 9.93 24.35 3.83
N ILE A 55 10.36 24.62 2.61
CA ILE A 55 11.78 24.70 2.26
C ILE A 55 12.29 26.16 2.30
N GLY A 56 11.37 27.12 2.47
CA GLY A 56 11.68 28.54 2.65
C GLY A 56 11.80 29.32 1.34
N LEU A 57 10.99 28.99 0.35
CA LEU A 57 10.84 29.80 -0.86
C LEU A 57 10.06 31.09 -0.55
N VAL A 58 10.42 32.18 -1.25
CA VAL A 58 9.80 33.48 -1.16
C VAL A 58 9.20 33.89 -2.50
N GLU A 59 8.35 34.91 -2.48
CA GLU A 59 7.72 35.45 -3.69
C GLU A 59 8.76 35.81 -4.76
N GLY A 60 8.51 35.36 -5.98
CA GLY A 60 9.35 35.58 -7.15
C GLY A 60 10.62 34.69 -7.17
N ASP A 61 10.77 33.71 -6.29
CA ASP A 61 11.76 32.63 -6.49
C ASP A 61 11.44 31.89 -7.77
N GLN A 62 12.47 31.44 -8.47
CA GLN A 62 12.36 30.61 -9.66
C GLN A 62 13.17 29.33 -9.47
N VAL A 63 12.50 28.18 -9.52
CA VAL A 63 13.10 26.87 -9.33
C VAL A 63 12.60 25.94 -10.45
N SER A 64 13.43 25.04 -10.95
CA SER A 64 12.96 24.09 -11.96
C SER A 64 11.85 23.18 -11.42
N VAL A 65 10.99 22.67 -12.31
CA VAL A 65 10.00 21.62 -11.95
C VAL A 65 10.71 20.45 -11.31
N LYS A 66 11.87 20.02 -11.84
CA LYS A 66 12.68 18.94 -11.27
C LYS A 66 13.11 19.23 -9.83
N ASP A 67 13.73 20.39 -9.57
CA ASP A 67 14.14 20.77 -8.20
C ASP A 67 12.93 20.87 -7.27
N SER A 68 11.81 21.42 -7.78
CA SER A 68 10.55 21.52 -7.04
C SER A 68 9.99 20.14 -6.67
N LEU A 69 10.06 19.13 -7.55
CA LEU A 69 9.64 17.77 -7.24
C LEU A 69 10.51 17.12 -6.15
N TYR A 70 11.83 17.35 -6.17
CA TYR A 70 12.70 16.94 -5.06
C TYR A 70 12.29 17.56 -3.74
N ALA A 71 12.03 18.88 -3.72
CA ALA A 71 11.57 19.55 -2.51
C ALA A 71 10.18 19.07 -2.05
N LEU A 72 9.27 18.83 -2.99
CA LEU A 72 7.92 18.30 -2.74
C LEU A 72 7.96 16.93 -2.06
N LEU A 73 8.73 15.99 -2.61
CA LEU A 73 8.74 14.60 -2.18
C LEU A 73 9.66 14.39 -0.97
N LEU A 74 10.91 14.89 -1.01
CA LEU A 74 11.88 14.65 0.05
C LEU A 74 11.60 15.48 1.30
N LYS A 75 11.30 16.78 1.15
CA LYS A 75 11.05 17.69 2.28
C LYS A 75 9.59 17.90 2.59
N SER A 76 8.69 17.41 1.72
CA SER A 76 7.26 17.64 1.91
C SER A 76 6.86 19.12 1.91
N ALA A 77 7.60 19.96 1.17
CA ALA A 77 7.43 21.42 1.15
C ALA A 77 6.05 21.83 0.64
N ASN A 78 5.27 22.53 1.47
CA ASN A 78 3.87 22.85 1.16
C ASN A 78 3.75 24.01 0.17
N GLU A 79 4.61 25.04 0.29
CA GLU A 79 4.68 26.14 -0.67
C GLU A 79 5.07 25.65 -2.08
N VAL A 80 5.89 24.60 -2.13
CA VAL A 80 6.29 24.00 -3.40
C VAL A 80 5.10 23.29 -4.06
N ALA A 81 4.27 22.59 -3.28
CA ALA A 81 3.05 22.00 -3.82
C ALA A 81 2.13 23.07 -4.43
N ASN A 82 1.97 24.20 -3.75
CA ASN A 82 1.17 25.33 -4.24
C ASN A 82 1.76 25.93 -5.54
N GLY A 83 3.08 26.19 -5.56
CA GLY A 83 3.74 26.78 -6.74
C GLY A 83 3.68 25.84 -7.95
N LEU A 84 3.85 24.54 -7.76
CA LEU A 84 3.68 23.53 -8.82
C LEU A 84 2.23 23.48 -9.33
N ALA A 85 1.25 23.59 -8.44
CA ALA A 85 -0.16 23.64 -8.80
C ALA A 85 -0.48 24.89 -9.66
N GLU A 86 0.00 26.06 -9.25
CA GLU A 86 -0.15 27.29 -10.03
C GLU A 86 0.55 27.20 -11.38
N HIS A 87 1.75 26.61 -11.43
CA HIS A 87 2.50 26.40 -12.68
C HIS A 87 1.73 25.54 -13.69
N VAL A 88 1.11 24.45 -13.22
CA VAL A 88 0.41 23.48 -14.10
C VAL A 88 -0.96 23.98 -14.55
N SER A 89 -1.70 24.68 -13.68
CA SER A 89 -3.12 24.97 -13.90
C SER A 89 -3.53 26.43 -13.61
N GLY A 90 -2.57 27.30 -13.34
CA GLY A 90 -2.81 28.73 -13.10
C GLY A 90 -3.31 29.06 -11.70
N SER A 91 -3.87 28.09 -10.95
CA SER A 91 -4.31 28.32 -9.57
C SER A 91 -4.38 27.02 -8.76
N ILE A 92 -4.36 27.15 -7.42
CA ILE A 92 -4.52 26.02 -6.50
C ILE A 92 -5.90 25.34 -6.69
N SER A 93 -6.96 26.12 -6.91
CA SER A 93 -8.31 25.58 -7.10
C SER A 93 -8.45 24.81 -8.41
N ALA A 94 -7.94 25.36 -9.52
CA ALA A 94 -7.95 24.66 -10.80
C ALA A 94 -7.11 23.36 -10.75
N PHE A 95 -6.01 23.37 -9.98
CA PHE A 95 -5.23 22.14 -9.78
C PHE A 95 -5.98 21.11 -8.94
N ALA A 96 -6.73 21.52 -7.92
CA ALA A 96 -7.57 20.62 -7.14
C ALA A 96 -8.66 19.96 -8.00
N GLU A 97 -9.23 20.67 -8.96
CA GLU A 97 -10.15 20.09 -9.95
C GLU A 97 -9.46 19.02 -10.81
N LEU A 98 -8.23 19.28 -11.27
CA LEU A 98 -7.43 18.29 -11.99
C LEU A 98 -7.12 17.07 -11.12
N MET A 99 -6.80 17.26 -9.83
CA MET A 99 -6.57 16.15 -8.89
C MET A 99 -7.81 15.28 -8.74
N ASN A 100 -9.00 15.89 -8.63
CA ASN A 100 -10.26 15.17 -8.49
C ASN A 100 -10.64 14.43 -9.80
N ALA A 101 -10.44 15.05 -10.96
CA ALA A 101 -10.65 14.40 -12.25
C ALA A 101 -9.72 13.18 -12.39
N ARG A 102 -8.42 13.35 -12.06
CA ARG A 102 -7.45 12.25 -12.13
C ARG A 102 -7.76 11.13 -11.14
N ALA A 103 -8.21 11.46 -9.92
CA ALA A 103 -8.68 10.49 -8.94
C ALA A 103 -9.86 9.65 -9.49
N ALA A 104 -10.83 10.30 -10.12
CA ALA A 104 -11.96 9.62 -10.76
C ALA A 104 -11.50 8.67 -11.90
N GLU A 105 -10.57 9.10 -12.76
CA GLU A 105 -9.98 8.25 -13.81
C GLU A 105 -9.27 7.02 -13.25
N LEU A 106 -8.64 7.15 -12.08
CA LEU A 106 -8.01 6.03 -11.36
C LEU A 106 -9.02 5.15 -10.62
N GLY A 107 -10.33 5.45 -10.71
CA GLY A 107 -11.39 4.72 -10.04
C GLY A 107 -11.44 4.99 -8.53
N CYS A 108 -10.97 6.16 -8.07
CA CYS A 108 -11.07 6.58 -6.68
C CYS A 108 -12.45 7.19 -6.42
N THR A 109 -13.33 6.44 -5.79
CA THR A 109 -14.73 6.85 -5.58
C THR A 109 -14.98 7.55 -4.23
N ASN A 110 -14.01 7.48 -3.33
CA ASN A 110 -14.09 8.02 -1.96
C ASN A 110 -12.93 8.97 -1.64
N THR A 111 -12.51 9.76 -2.64
CA THR A 111 -11.42 10.73 -2.51
C THR A 111 -11.88 12.10 -3.01
N HIS A 112 -11.51 13.14 -2.28
CA HIS A 112 -11.73 14.53 -2.69
C HIS A 112 -10.57 15.40 -2.24
N PHE A 113 -10.01 16.17 -3.17
CA PHE A 113 -8.91 17.11 -2.95
C PHE A 113 -9.40 18.54 -3.08
N VAL A 114 -8.94 19.41 -2.20
CA VAL A 114 -9.16 20.87 -2.26
C VAL A 114 -7.84 21.66 -2.28
N ASN A 115 -6.72 20.97 -2.03
CA ASN A 115 -5.39 21.57 -2.11
C ASN A 115 -4.34 20.51 -2.52
N PRO A 116 -3.19 20.97 -3.09
CA PRO A 116 -2.14 20.07 -3.58
C PRO A 116 -1.17 19.58 -2.50
N ASN A 117 -1.25 20.11 -1.29
CA ASN A 117 -0.25 19.92 -0.24
C ASN A 117 -0.69 18.95 0.88
N GLY A 118 -2.00 18.75 1.07
CA GLY A 118 -2.56 17.89 2.11
C GLY A 118 -2.76 18.56 3.47
N LEU A 119 -2.71 19.88 3.54
CA LEU A 119 -3.08 20.63 4.74
C LEU A 119 -4.57 20.50 5.05
N ASN A 120 -4.95 20.79 6.29
CA ASN A 120 -6.26 20.44 6.80
C ASN A 120 -7.39 21.18 6.06
N SER A 121 -8.40 20.41 5.71
CA SER A 121 -9.72 20.87 5.28
C SER A 121 -10.72 19.77 5.58
N ASP A 122 -11.95 20.12 5.94
CA ASP A 122 -13.03 19.14 6.14
C ASP A 122 -13.48 18.49 4.83
N GLN A 123 -13.20 19.16 3.71
CA GLN A 123 -13.52 18.65 2.38
C GLN A 123 -12.38 17.84 1.75
N GLN A 124 -11.21 17.73 2.41
CA GLN A 124 -10.07 16.95 1.90
C GLN A 124 -9.99 15.60 2.58
N TYR A 125 -10.33 14.55 1.85
CA TYR A 125 -10.32 13.18 2.34
C TYR A 125 -9.92 12.18 1.26
N THR A 126 -9.49 11.02 1.71
CA THR A 126 -9.22 9.84 0.89
C THR A 126 -9.48 8.58 1.70
N THR A 127 -9.32 7.42 1.09
CA THR A 127 -9.34 6.11 1.74
C THR A 127 -8.02 5.38 1.51
N CYS A 128 -7.69 4.36 2.31
CA CYS A 128 -6.50 3.55 2.04
C CYS A 128 -6.59 2.87 0.67
N ARG A 129 -7.77 2.41 0.25
CA ARG A 129 -8.01 1.80 -1.05
C ARG A 129 -7.73 2.77 -2.19
N ASP A 130 -8.27 3.97 -2.13
CA ASP A 130 -8.09 4.97 -3.17
C ASP A 130 -6.64 5.49 -3.21
N MET A 131 -6.05 5.74 -2.05
CA MET A 131 -4.65 6.15 -1.96
C MET A 131 -3.70 5.07 -2.51
N ALA A 132 -4.03 3.78 -2.39
CA ALA A 132 -3.26 2.70 -2.99
C ALA A 132 -3.32 2.73 -4.53
N LYS A 133 -4.47 3.08 -5.13
CA LYS A 133 -4.61 3.28 -6.58
C LYS A 133 -3.78 4.48 -7.05
N ILE A 134 -3.88 5.61 -6.34
CA ILE A 134 -3.07 6.82 -6.62
C ILE A 134 -1.58 6.49 -6.53
N ALA A 135 -1.15 5.82 -5.47
CA ALA A 135 0.24 5.42 -5.29
C ALA A 135 0.72 4.45 -6.38
N ALA A 136 -0.11 3.48 -6.80
CA ALA A 136 0.22 2.57 -7.88
C ALA A 136 0.45 3.32 -9.21
N ALA A 137 -0.39 4.32 -9.53
CA ALA A 137 -0.22 5.18 -10.69
C ALA A 137 1.04 6.06 -10.58
N ALA A 138 1.26 6.68 -9.42
CA ALA A 138 2.43 7.54 -9.18
C ALA A 138 3.74 6.74 -9.32
N PHE A 139 3.85 5.59 -8.67
CA PHE A 139 5.05 4.77 -8.73
C PHE A 139 5.18 3.93 -10.02
N ALA A 140 4.23 3.98 -10.94
CA ALA A 140 4.44 3.51 -12.31
C ALA A 140 5.38 4.44 -13.10
N ASN A 141 5.50 5.70 -12.69
CA ASN A 141 6.40 6.68 -13.29
C ASN A 141 7.83 6.50 -12.76
N LYS A 142 8.77 6.18 -13.64
CA LYS A 142 10.17 5.95 -13.27
C LYS A 142 10.85 7.19 -12.68
N THR A 143 10.59 8.37 -13.24
CA THR A 143 11.15 9.64 -12.76
C THR A 143 10.67 9.94 -11.33
N LEU A 144 9.40 9.64 -11.01
CA LEU A 144 8.91 9.78 -9.65
C LEU A 144 9.67 8.84 -8.69
N CYS A 145 9.85 7.59 -9.08
CA CYS A 145 10.61 6.63 -8.27
C CYS A 145 12.06 7.08 -8.04
N GLU A 146 12.74 7.58 -9.08
CA GLU A 146 14.12 8.10 -9.00
C GLU A 146 14.22 9.29 -8.02
N ILE A 147 13.28 10.24 -8.11
CA ILE A 147 13.24 11.41 -7.22
C ILE A 147 12.96 10.96 -5.78
N ASP A 148 11.90 10.17 -5.57
CA ASP A 148 11.38 9.87 -4.25
C ASP A 148 12.24 8.87 -3.46
N SER A 149 13.07 8.06 -4.16
CA SER A 149 14.07 7.18 -3.54
C SER A 149 15.43 7.82 -3.29
N THR A 150 15.65 9.06 -3.71
CA THR A 150 16.90 9.78 -3.56
C THR A 150 17.18 10.11 -2.09
N LEU A 151 18.30 9.65 -1.53
CA LEU A 151 18.66 9.86 -0.12
C LEU A 151 19.22 11.26 0.18
N SER A 152 19.75 11.93 -0.83
CA SER A 152 20.38 13.25 -0.69
C SER A 152 20.33 13.99 -2.01
N TYR A 153 19.83 15.23 -1.99
CA TYR A 153 19.74 16.08 -3.16
C TYR A 153 20.25 17.49 -2.86
N LYS A 154 21.10 18.05 -3.74
CA LYS A 154 21.60 19.42 -3.62
C LYS A 154 20.59 20.39 -4.22
N PHE A 155 19.74 20.95 -3.37
CA PHE A 155 18.73 21.94 -3.76
C PHE A 155 19.42 23.29 -4.07
N PRO A 156 19.06 23.97 -5.16
CA PRO A 156 19.73 25.20 -5.59
C PRO A 156 19.58 26.36 -4.59
N ALA A 157 20.41 27.38 -4.76
CA ALA A 157 20.24 28.63 -4.07
C ALA A 157 18.95 29.34 -4.54
N THR A 158 18.32 30.07 -3.62
CA THR A 158 17.10 30.86 -3.82
C THR A 158 17.33 32.26 -3.30
N LYS A 159 16.38 33.19 -3.46
CA LYS A 159 16.52 34.57 -2.97
C LYS A 159 16.79 34.61 -1.45
N ALA A 160 16.18 33.74 -0.68
CA ALA A 160 16.25 33.73 0.78
C ALA A 160 17.30 32.78 1.38
N ALA A 161 17.91 31.89 0.59
CA ALA A 161 18.83 30.90 1.13
C ALA A 161 19.87 30.41 0.11
N ALA A 162 21.07 30.09 0.59
CA ALA A 162 22.11 29.43 -0.21
C ALA A 162 21.69 28.02 -0.63
N ALA A 163 22.41 27.43 -1.60
CA ALA A 163 22.25 26.04 -1.97
C ALA A 163 22.44 25.12 -0.76
N ARG A 164 21.59 24.12 -0.62
CA ARG A 164 21.56 23.24 0.56
C ARG A 164 21.20 21.80 0.20
N THR A 165 21.67 20.89 1.01
CA THR A 165 21.32 19.47 0.87
C THR A 165 19.96 19.20 1.52
N ILE A 166 19.08 18.52 0.80
CA ILE A 166 17.80 18.03 1.31
C ILE A 166 17.78 16.49 1.29
N THR A 167 17.07 15.92 2.24
CA THR A 167 17.00 14.46 2.46
C THR A 167 15.56 14.05 2.71
N PRO A 168 15.15 12.81 2.37
CA PRO A 168 13.78 12.36 2.58
C PRO A 168 13.39 12.20 4.05
N GLY A 169 12.12 12.44 4.34
CA GLY A 169 11.53 12.19 5.65
C GLY A 169 11.18 10.71 5.88
N HIS A 170 11.10 9.90 4.84
CA HIS A 170 10.71 8.49 4.90
C HIS A 170 11.86 7.62 5.44
N LYS A 171 11.72 7.16 6.69
CA LYS A 171 12.82 6.51 7.42
C LYS A 171 13.18 5.11 6.91
N MET A 172 12.25 4.41 6.28
CA MET A 172 12.52 3.07 5.72
C MET A 172 13.47 3.09 4.50
N LEU A 173 13.80 4.27 3.96
CA LEU A 173 14.78 4.43 2.87
C LEU A 173 16.24 4.30 3.34
N TYR A 174 16.52 4.54 4.63
CA TYR A 174 17.88 4.66 5.13
C TYR A 174 18.44 3.32 5.62
N PRO A 175 19.50 2.75 5.00
CA PRO A 175 20.04 1.45 5.41
C PRO A 175 20.49 1.37 6.87
N ASN A 176 20.89 2.50 7.46
CA ASN A 176 21.34 2.57 8.85
C ASN A 176 20.22 2.91 9.86
N ASP A 177 18.99 3.04 9.43
CA ASP A 177 17.83 3.26 10.31
C ASP A 177 17.19 1.91 10.67
N SER A 178 16.79 1.72 11.93
CA SER A 178 16.15 0.47 12.40
C SER A 178 14.85 0.12 11.65
N ARG A 179 14.26 1.11 11.00
CA ARG A 179 13.04 0.96 10.17
C ARG A 179 13.33 0.60 8.73
N TYR A 180 14.58 0.51 8.32
CA TYR A 180 14.95 0.19 6.93
C TYR A 180 14.22 -1.01 6.37
N TYR A 181 13.82 -0.89 5.10
CA TYR A 181 13.25 -2.00 4.34
C TYR A 181 13.86 -2.05 2.94
N ALA A 182 14.50 -3.16 2.60
CA ALA A 182 15.18 -3.31 1.32
C ALA A 182 14.19 -3.32 0.14
N GLY A 183 14.57 -2.65 -0.96
CA GLY A 183 13.78 -2.63 -2.21
C GLY A 183 12.74 -1.52 -2.27
N ILE A 184 12.76 -0.54 -1.37
CA ILE A 184 11.88 0.63 -1.47
C ILE A 184 12.24 1.44 -2.70
N VAL A 185 11.24 1.73 -3.54
CA VAL A 185 11.35 2.58 -4.74
C VAL A 185 10.73 3.96 -4.53
N GLY A 186 10.14 4.21 -3.38
CA GLY A 186 9.61 5.49 -2.97
C GLY A 186 8.56 5.37 -1.88
N GLY A 187 8.08 6.51 -1.39
CA GLY A 187 7.04 6.58 -0.40
C GLY A 187 6.87 7.96 0.20
N LYS A 188 5.70 8.24 0.73
CA LYS A 188 5.38 9.56 1.28
C LYS A 188 4.85 9.45 2.71
N THR A 189 5.49 10.19 3.62
CA THR A 189 5.02 10.41 4.98
C THR A 189 4.06 11.58 5.04
N GLY A 190 3.13 11.57 5.98
CA GLY A 190 2.31 12.72 6.28
C GLY A 190 1.92 12.76 7.76
N TYR A 191 1.69 13.96 8.25
CA TYR A 191 1.17 14.22 9.59
C TYR A 191 0.44 15.55 9.65
N THR A 192 -0.72 15.54 10.24
CA THR A 192 -1.39 16.70 10.82
C THR A 192 -2.08 16.25 12.11
N SER A 193 -2.47 17.18 12.98
CA SER A 193 -3.21 16.83 14.20
C SER A 193 -4.52 16.09 13.90
N LYS A 194 -5.18 16.42 12.77
CA LYS A 194 -6.42 15.78 12.30
C LYS A 194 -6.17 14.40 11.69
N ALA A 195 -5.13 14.27 10.86
CA ALA A 195 -4.84 13.06 10.13
C ALA A 195 -4.14 11.97 10.98
N GLY A 196 -3.41 12.37 12.05
CA GLY A 196 -2.44 11.46 12.66
C GLY A 196 -1.28 11.16 11.70
N ASN A 197 -0.54 10.10 11.93
CA ASN A 197 0.51 9.66 11.01
C ASN A 197 -0.09 8.95 9.81
N THR A 198 0.34 9.34 8.62
CA THR A 198 0.01 8.69 7.35
C THR A 198 1.29 8.25 6.65
N LEU A 199 1.26 7.11 5.99
CA LEU A 199 2.40 6.56 5.28
C LEU A 199 1.96 5.79 4.04
N VAL A 200 2.59 6.12 2.92
CA VAL A 200 2.56 5.31 1.71
C VAL A 200 3.97 4.83 1.44
N THR A 201 4.14 3.55 1.17
CA THR A 201 5.44 2.96 0.83
C THR A 201 5.28 2.04 -0.37
N CYS A 202 6.13 2.23 -1.37
CA CYS A 202 6.21 1.36 -2.55
C CYS A 202 7.54 0.60 -2.53
N VAL A 203 7.47 -0.70 -2.73
CA VAL A 203 8.62 -1.61 -2.72
C VAL A 203 8.60 -2.47 -3.97
N GLU A 204 9.78 -2.71 -4.56
CA GLU A 204 9.94 -3.66 -5.66
C GLU A 204 11.02 -4.69 -5.33
N LYS A 205 10.66 -5.98 -5.37
CA LYS A 205 11.57 -7.12 -5.18
C LYS A 205 11.21 -8.22 -6.16
N ASN A 206 12.21 -8.80 -6.81
CA ASN A 206 12.05 -9.93 -7.74
C ASN A 206 10.98 -9.70 -8.82
N GLY A 207 10.90 -8.45 -9.34
CA GLY A 207 9.90 -8.05 -10.34
C GLY A 207 8.46 -7.95 -9.81
N VAL A 208 8.27 -7.94 -8.50
CA VAL A 208 6.99 -7.71 -7.86
C VAL A 208 7.01 -6.36 -7.17
N ARG A 209 6.08 -5.50 -7.56
CA ARG A 209 5.87 -4.20 -6.93
C ARG A 209 4.67 -4.25 -6.00
N MET A 210 4.85 -3.77 -4.77
CA MET A 210 3.81 -3.68 -3.76
C MET A 210 3.69 -2.28 -3.20
N VAL A 211 2.47 -1.86 -2.90
CA VAL A 211 2.16 -0.60 -2.23
C VAL A 211 1.51 -0.91 -0.89
N ALA A 212 2.01 -0.32 0.17
CA ALA A 212 1.41 -0.32 1.49
C ALA A 212 0.93 1.09 1.84
N VAL A 213 -0.32 1.21 2.30
CA VAL A 213 -0.94 2.48 2.70
C VAL A 213 -1.45 2.38 4.12
N ILE A 214 -1.05 3.34 4.95
CA ILE A 214 -1.56 3.50 6.31
C ILE A 214 -2.03 4.94 6.49
N LEU A 215 -3.27 5.10 6.94
CA LEU A 215 -3.85 6.37 7.33
C LEU A 215 -4.23 6.34 8.81
N LYS A 216 -4.21 7.50 9.47
CA LYS A 216 -4.65 7.73 10.85
C LYS A 216 -3.95 6.82 11.90
N SER A 217 -2.67 6.53 11.70
CA SER A 217 -1.88 5.80 12.70
C SER A 217 -1.48 6.71 13.86
N LYS A 218 -1.48 6.15 15.07
CA LYS A 218 -0.97 6.87 16.25
C LYS A 218 0.56 6.96 16.24
N SER A 219 1.28 5.82 16.01
CA SER A 219 2.75 5.80 15.97
C SER A 219 3.34 4.55 15.29
N THR A 220 2.55 3.53 14.98
CA THR A 220 3.02 2.21 14.52
C THR A 220 3.14 2.10 12.99
N HIS A 221 2.96 3.20 12.24
CA HIS A 221 2.87 3.20 10.78
C HIS A 221 4.07 2.52 10.09
N TYR A 222 5.29 2.66 10.59
CA TYR A 222 6.47 1.98 10.01
C TYR A 222 6.48 0.47 10.29
N GLU A 223 6.16 0.08 11.53
CA GLU A 223 6.05 -1.33 11.91
C GLU A 223 4.95 -2.05 11.13
N ASP A 224 3.77 -1.42 11.07
CA ASP A 224 2.62 -1.98 10.36
C ASP A 224 2.90 -2.09 8.86
N THR A 225 3.56 -1.08 8.27
CA THR A 225 4.01 -1.13 6.87
C THR A 225 4.95 -2.31 6.65
N LYS A 226 5.93 -2.53 7.52
CA LYS A 226 6.86 -3.65 7.41
C LYS A 226 6.12 -5.00 7.44
N LYS A 227 5.22 -5.18 8.42
CA LYS A 227 4.42 -6.42 8.54
C LYS A 227 3.56 -6.67 7.30
N MET A 228 2.91 -5.63 6.76
CA MET A 228 2.10 -5.76 5.53
C MET A 228 2.96 -6.14 4.32
N LEU A 229 4.13 -5.54 4.15
CA LEU A 229 5.04 -5.85 3.04
C LEU A 229 5.63 -7.26 3.18
N ASP A 230 6.05 -7.67 4.37
CA ASP A 230 6.55 -9.02 4.64
C ASP A 230 5.47 -10.06 4.33
N TYR A 231 4.24 -9.85 4.79
CA TYR A 231 3.09 -10.68 4.45
C TYR A 231 2.87 -10.76 2.94
N GLY A 232 2.84 -9.62 2.25
CA GLY A 232 2.60 -9.56 0.81
C GLY A 232 3.66 -10.30 0.01
N TYR A 233 4.96 -10.14 0.34
CA TYR A 233 6.04 -10.86 -0.34
C TYR A 233 6.06 -12.34 -0.04
N GLN A 234 5.74 -12.74 1.17
CA GLN A 234 5.57 -14.15 1.52
C GLN A 234 4.46 -14.77 0.65
N TYR A 235 3.33 -14.09 0.53
CA TYR A 235 2.19 -14.52 -0.28
C TYR A 235 2.56 -14.69 -1.76
N VAL A 236 3.20 -13.71 -2.37
CA VAL A 236 3.57 -13.74 -3.80
C VAL A 236 4.69 -14.74 -4.09
N ASN A 237 5.62 -14.97 -3.16
CA ASN A 237 6.68 -15.95 -3.35
C ASN A 237 6.12 -17.38 -3.34
N THR A 238 5.10 -17.65 -2.54
CA THR A 238 4.39 -18.94 -2.59
C THR A 238 3.69 -19.16 -3.92
N GLU A 239 3.11 -18.13 -4.54
CA GLU A 239 2.50 -18.23 -5.87
C GLU A 239 3.52 -18.47 -6.99
N LYS A 240 4.67 -17.76 -6.98
CA LYS A 240 5.71 -17.89 -8.02
C LYS A 240 6.45 -19.24 -8.01
N SER A 241 6.52 -19.91 -6.86
CA SER A 241 7.19 -21.21 -6.74
C SER A 241 6.37 -22.37 -7.32
N GLY A 242 5.24 -22.10 -7.99
CA GLY A 242 4.36 -23.13 -8.56
C GLY A 242 3.67 -23.96 -7.49
N SER A 243 3.76 -23.54 -6.25
CA SER A 243 3.07 -24.14 -5.12
C SER A 243 1.62 -23.68 -5.14
N THR A 244 0.83 -24.29 -6.03
CA THR A 244 -0.62 -24.30 -5.91
C THR A 244 -0.96 -24.79 -4.51
N SER A 245 -1.43 -23.89 -3.63
CA SER A 245 -2.07 -24.18 -2.34
C SER A 245 -1.42 -25.24 -1.41
N ALA A 246 -0.22 -25.71 -1.71
CA ALA A 246 0.54 -26.51 -0.76
C ALA A 246 1.12 -25.56 0.28
N GLY A 247 0.74 -25.75 1.53
CA GLY A 247 1.21 -24.96 2.65
C GLY A 247 2.75 -24.83 2.65
N LYS A 248 3.23 -23.75 3.22
CA LYS A 248 4.68 -23.52 3.43
C LYS A 248 5.22 -24.72 4.21
N GLN A 249 6.17 -25.45 3.62
CA GLN A 249 6.83 -26.55 4.34
C GLN A 249 7.61 -25.97 5.52
N THR A 250 7.27 -26.40 6.72
CA THR A 250 7.79 -25.81 7.94
C THR A 250 9.05 -26.53 8.43
N THR A 251 10.00 -25.77 8.94
CA THR A 251 11.01 -26.27 9.88
C THR A 251 10.31 -26.63 11.20
N ALA A 252 10.92 -27.51 11.98
CA ALA A 252 10.39 -27.99 13.26
C ALA A 252 9.82 -26.86 14.15
N GLY A 253 8.72 -27.13 14.80
CA GLY A 253 8.03 -26.23 15.70
C GLY A 253 7.15 -27.01 16.66
N HIS A 254 6.26 -26.34 17.37
CA HIS A 254 5.34 -26.99 18.29
C HIS A 254 3.97 -26.31 18.34
N TRP A 255 2.96 -27.08 18.64
CA TRP A 255 1.60 -26.60 18.84
C TRP A 255 1.43 -25.98 20.23
N VAL A 256 0.80 -24.83 20.29
CA VAL A 256 0.47 -24.09 21.52
C VAL A 256 -1.02 -23.89 21.59
N GLN A 257 -1.63 -24.19 22.73
CA GLN A 257 -3.04 -23.87 22.97
C GLN A 257 -3.14 -22.61 23.84
N ASP A 258 -3.85 -21.60 23.34
CA ASP A 258 -4.08 -20.34 24.02
C ASP A 258 -5.57 -19.99 23.97
N ASN A 259 -6.19 -19.86 25.15
CA ASN A 259 -7.62 -19.56 25.31
C ASN A 259 -8.55 -20.43 24.44
N GLY A 260 -8.29 -21.74 24.38
CA GLY A 260 -9.06 -22.71 23.59
C GLY A 260 -8.79 -22.68 22.09
N SER A 261 -7.89 -21.85 21.59
CA SER A 261 -7.46 -21.78 20.19
C SER A 261 -6.08 -22.41 20.02
N TRP A 262 -5.88 -23.16 18.96
CA TRP A 262 -4.58 -23.72 18.60
C TRP A 262 -3.77 -22.74 17.78
N ARG A 263 -2.47 -22.67 18.03
CA ARG A 263 -1.44 -21.89 17.33
C ARG A 263 -0.25 -22.79 17.06
N TYR A 264 0.59 -22.40 16.10
CA TYR A 264 1.85 -23.09 15.84
C TYR A 264 3.01 -22.11 15.93
N GLU A 265 4.00 -22.42 16.76
CA GLU A 265 5.23 -21.65 16.93
C GLU A 265 6.39 -22.42 16.30
N PHE A 266 7.12 -21.76 15.40
CA PHE A 266 8.30 -22.32 14.76
C PHE A 266 9.51 -22.31 15.71
N ALA A 267 10.53 -23.13 15.41
CA ALA A 267 11.74 -23.22 16.23
C ALA A 267 12.52 -21.89 16.35
N ASP A 268 12.31 -20.95 15.42
CA ASP A 268 12.88 -19.61 15.44
C ASP A 268 12.07 -18.60 16.28
N GLY A 269 11.02 -19.06 16.96
CA GLY A 269 10.12 -18.23 17.78
C GLY A 269 9.06 -17.45 16.98
N THR A 270 8.99 -17.58 15.66
CA THR A 270 7.93 -16.99 14.85
C THR A 270 6.66 -17.85 14.93
N LYS A 271 5.50 -17.26 14.56
CA LYS A 271 4.20 -17.93 14.61
C LYS A 271 3.63 -18.13 13.22
N ALA A 272 2.88 -19.21 13.02
CA ALA A 272 2.09 -19.41 11.82
C ALA A 272 0.91 -18.41 11.83
N VAL A 273 0.80 -17.55 10.80
CA VAL A 273 -0.22 -16.51 10.69
C VAL A 273 -0.67 -16.31 9.25
N GLY A 274 -1.95 -16.01 9.06
CA GLY A 274 -2.52 -15.41 7.86
C GLY A 274 -2.49 -16.27 6.60
N THR A 275 -2.08 -17.55 6.64
CA THR A 275 -2.00 -18.43 5.47
C THR A 275 -2.06 -19.91 5.86
N ILE A 276 -1.92 -20.77 4.88
CA ILE A 276 -1.87 -22.23 5.05
C ILE A 276 -0.39 -22.66 5.18
N TYR A 277 -0.11 -23.54 6.15
CA TYR A 277 1.22 -24.13 6.40
C TYR A 277 1.13 -25.64 6.38
N THR A 278 2.13 -26.30 5.77
CA THR A 278 2.29 -27.75 5.90
C THR A 278 3.06 -28.06 7.17
N ILE A 279 2.44 -28.76 8.11
CA ILE A 279 3.00 -29.15 9.40
C ILE A 279 2.80 -30.67 9.51
N ASP A 280 3.89 -31.41 9.72
CA ASP A 280 3.85 -32.87 9.82
C ASP A 280 3.09 -33.56 8.68
N ALA A 281 3.40 -33.13 7.43
CA ALA A 281 2.80 -33.63 6.18
C ALA A 281 1.29 -33.39 6.03
N ALA A 282 0.68 -32.50 6.84
CA ALA A 282 -0.69 -32.05 6.69
C ALA A 282 -0.77 -30.53 6.61
N ASP A 283 -1.75 -30.00 5.89
CA ASP A 283 -1.92 -28.56 5.75
C ASP A 283 -2.90 -28.02 6.79
N PHE A 284 -2.52 -26.90 7.42
CA PHE A 284 -3.30 -26.19 8.43
C PHE A 284 -3.40 -24.72 8.07
N GLY A 285 -4.59 -24.14 8.16
CA GLY A 285 -4.80 -22.72 7.97
C GLY A 285 -4.71 -21.96 9.30
N PHE A 286 -4.14 -20.73 9.24
CA PHE A 286 -4.10 -19.84 10.39
C PHE A 286 -4.64 -18.46 10.00
N ASP A 287 -5.45 -17.88 10.87
CA ASP A 287 -5.94 -16.51 10.68
C ASP A 287 -4.84 -15.46 10.92
N THR A 288 -5.17 -14.20 10.75
CA THR A 288 -4.23 -13.08 10.94
C THR A 288 -3.76 -12.90 12.38
N ASP A 289 -4.49 -13.46 13.35
CA ASP A 289 -4.12 -13.49 14.76
C ASP A 289 -3.31 -14.73 15.13
N GLY A 290 -3.02 -15.59 14.14
CA GLY A 290 -2.30 -16.86 14.31
C GLY A 290 -3.12 -17.98 14.93
N LYS A 291 -4.44 -17.89 14.94
CA LYS A 291 -5.31 -18.98 15.39
C LYS A 291 -5.53 -19.97 14.25
N MET A 292 -5.36 -21.25 14.54
CA MET A 292 -5.70 -22.33 13.61
C MET A 292 -7.20 -22.26 13.26
N VAL A 293 -7.51 -22.33 11.98
CA VAL A 293 -8.89 -22.27 11.50
C VAL A 293 -9.48 -23.66 11.30
N THR A 294 -10.81 -23.76 11.39
CA THR A 294 -11.60 -24.96 11.07
C THR A 294 -12.82 -24.57 10.24
N GLY A 295 -13.44 -25.52 9.54
CA GLY A 295 -14.57 -25.26 8.65
C GLY A 295 -14.15 -24.57 7.36
N TRP A 296 -15.09 -23.90 6.72
CA TRP A 296 -14.84 -23.14 5.50
C TRP A 296 -14.07 -21.86 5.80
N LYS A 297 -12.97 -21.67 5.08
CA LYS A 297 -12.14 -20.46 5.20
C LYS A 297 -11.57 -20.07 3.85
N MET A 298 -11.61 -18.78 3.56
CA MET A 298 -10.99 -18.21 2.37
C MET A 298 -9.53 -17.83 2.66
N PHE A 299 -8.61 -18.29 1.80
CA PHE A 299 -7.23 -17.84 1.74
C PHE A 299 -6.96 -17.31 0.33
N GLY A 300 -6.58 -16.03 0.26
CA GLY A 300 -6.54 -15.33 -1.02
C GLY A 300 -7.93 -15.20 -1.64
N THR A 301 -8.12 -15.75 -2.82
CA THR A 301 -9.41 -15.77 -3.54
C THR A 301 -10.10 -17.11 -3.53
N GLU A 302 -9.50 -18.11 -2.87
CA GLU A 302 -9.97 -19.49 -2.91
C GLU A 302 -10.54 -19.96 -1.57
N TRP A 303 -11.64 -20.70 -1.63
CA TRP A 303 -12.22 -21.34 -0.47
C TRP A 303 -11.59 -22.68 -0.23
N HIS A 304 -11.25 -22.94 1.04
CA HIS A 304 -10.74 -24.21 1.57
C HIS A 304 -11.62 -24.70 2.71
N TYR A 305 -11.57 -25.98 2.98
CA TYR A 305 -12.25 -26.57 4.13
C TYR A 305 -11.23 -27.24 5.05
N PHE A 306 -11.34 -26.96 6.35
CA PHE A 306 -10.50 -27.55 7.39
C PHE A 306 -11.36 -28.38 8.34
N GLU A 307 -10.92 -29.60 8.62
CA GLU A 307 -11.56 -30.48 9.58
C GLU A 307 -11.51 -29.85 11.00
N THR A 308 -12.26 -30.48 11.94
CA THR A 308 -12.26 -30.01 13.34
C THR A 308 -10.88 -30.08 14.02
N ASN A 309 -9.99 -30.96 13.51
CA ASN A 309 -8.60 -31.07 13.92
C ASN A 309 -7.67 -30.11 13.20
N GLY A 310 -8.21 -29.18 12.39
CA GLY A 310 -7.49 -28.17 11.63
C GLY A 310 -6.86 -28.62 10.32
N LYS A 311 -6.90 -29.92 9.98
CA LYS A 311 -6.32 -30.41 8.71
C LYS A 311 -7.15 -29.99 7.52
N MET A 312 -6.48 -29.46 6.49
CA MET A 312 -7.12 -29.10 5.22
C MET A 312 -7.58 -30.34 4.46
N VAL A 313 -8.79 -30.29 3.96
CA VAL A 313 -9.37 -31.33 3.12
C VAL A 313 -8.90 -31.17 1.68
N LYS A 314 -8.48 -32.27 1.06
CA LYS A 314 -8.05 -32.35 -0.35
C LYS A 314 -8.70 -33.56 -1.02
N SER A 315 -8.89 -33.46 -2.35
CA SER A 315 -9.41 -34.52 -3.21
C SER A 315 -10.66 -35.17 -2.63
N ALA A 316 -11.60 -34.39 -2.12
CA ALA A 316 -12.77 -34.90 -1.43
C ALA A 316 -13.98 -33.96 -1.50
N TRP A 317 -15.15 -34.57 -1.42
CA TRP A 317 -16.41 -33.87 -1.34
C TRP A 317 -16.73 -33.39 0.08
N ARG A 318 -17.30 -32.19 0.18
CA ARG A 318 -17.87 -31.65 1.43
C ARG A 318 -19.23 -31.03 1.16
N GLN A 319 -20.15 -31.27 2.09
CA GLN A 319 -21.48 -30.66 2.04
C GLN A 319 -21.52 -29.42 2.91
N ASP A 320 -22.13 -28.38 2.39
CA ASP A 320 -22.47 -27.18 3.14
C ASP A 320 -23.81 -26.64 2.69
N SER A 321 -24.69 -26.30 3.64
CA SER A 321 -26.00 -25.72 3.39
C SER A 321 -26.81 -26.45 2.31
N GLY A 322 -26.74 -27.79 2.31
CA GLY A 322 -27.43 -28.66 1.36
C GLY A 322 -26.78 -28.82 -0.02
N LYS A 323 -25.69 -28.10 -0.30
CA LYS A 323 -24.93 -28.20 -1.54
C LYS A 323 -23.65 -29.02 -1.33
N TRP A 324 -23.20 -29.71 -2.40
CA TRP A 324 -21.93 -30.44 -2.41
C TRP A 324 -20.86 -29.69 -3.17
N PHE A 325 -19.66 -29.59 -2.59
CA PHE A 325 -18.48 -28.97 -3.14
C PHE A 325 -17.32 -29.98 -3.16
N TYR A 326 -16.56 -30.01 -4.25
CA TYR A 326 -15.35 -30.81 -4.34
C TYR A 326 -14.11 -29.97 -4.07
N LEU A 327 -13.30 -30.39 -3.12
CA LEU A 327 -11.98 -29.82 -2.87
C LEU A 327 -10.97 -30.58 -3.75
N ASP A 328 -10.24 -29.90 -4.61
CA ASP A 328 -9.26 -30.49 -5.51
C ASP A 328 -8.00 -30.98 -4.76
N ALA A 329 -6.97 -31.41 -5.48
CA ALA A 329 -5.71 -31.90 -4.91
C ALA A 329 -4.96 -30.81 -4.11
N GLU A 330 -5.19 -29.56 -4.40
CA GLU A 330 -4.67 -28.38 -3.72
C GLU A 330 -5.58 -27.90 -2.56
N GLY A 331 -6.72 -28.57 -2.36
CA GLY A 331 -7.70 -28.22 -1.32
C GLY A 331 -8.56 -27.02 -1.66
N LYS A 332 -8.64 -26.58 -2.91
CA LYS A 332 -9.51 -25.51 -3.40
C LYS A 332 -10.86 -26.04 -3.85
N ILE A 333 -11.91 -25.23 -3.77
CA ILE A 333 -13.18 -25.57 -4.41
C ILE A 333 -12.98 -25.64 -5.93
N ALA A 334 -13.23 -26.81 -6.52
CA ALA A 334 -13.28 -26.99 -7.97
C ALA A 334 -14.48 -26.23 -8.55
N LYS A 335 -14.28 -25.53 -9.69
CA LYS A 335 -15.31 -24.71 -10.35
C LYS A 335 -15.30 -24.96 -11.86
N ASN A 336 -16.49 -24.88 -12.48
CA ASN A 336 -16.64 -25.00 -13.93
C ASN A 336 -15.90 -26.24 -14.52
N THR A 337 -15.98 -27.37 -13.86
CA THR A 337 -15.29 -28.60 -14.28
C THR A 337 -16.12 -29.86 -13.98
N THR A 338 -15.63 -31.01 -14.45
CA THR A 338 -16.25 -32.30 -14.18
C THR A 338 -15.30 -33.14 -13.33
N ILE A 339 -15.79 -33.63 -12.20
CA ILE A 339 -15.07 -34.50 -11.27
C ILE A 339 -15.38 -35.97 -11.61
N ASP A 340 -14.34 -36.78 -11.72
CA ASP A 340 -14.40 -38.23 -12.02
C ASP A 340 -15.22 -38.57 -13.29
N ASN A 341 -15.18 -37.67 -14.29
CA ASN A 341 -15.96 -37.73 -15.53
C ASN A 341 -17.49 -37.91 -15.31
N LYS A 342 -17.99 -37.56 -14.13
CA LYS A 342 -19.38 -37.82 -13.74
C LYS A 342 -20.07 -36.63 -13.09
N TYR A 343 -19.39 -35.89 -12.23
CA TYR A 343 -20.04 -34.87 -11.42
C TYR A 343 -19.62 -33.44 -11.92
N VAL A 344 -20.57 -32.73 -12.49
CA VAL A 344 -20.33 -31.36 -12.98
C VAL A 344 -20.46 -30.38 -11.81
N VAL A 345 -19.46 -29.51 -11.61
CA VAL A 345 -19.50 -28.41 -10.64
C VAL A 345 -19.59 -27.09 -11.38
N GLY A 346 -20.47 -26.22 -10.91
CA GLY A 346 -20.77 -24.91 -11.52
C GLY A 346 -19.74 -23.82 -11.20
N ALA A 347 -20.05 -22.59 -11.59
CA ALA A 347 -19.21 -21.41 -11.35
C ALA A 347 -19.10 -21.07 -9.86
N ASP A 348 -20.12 -21.41 -9.05
CA ASP A 348 -20.10 -21.25 -7.59
C ASP A 348 -19.37 -22.43 -6.89
N GLY A 349 -18.93 -23.44 -7.65
CA GLY A 349 -18.28 -24.65 -7.16
C GLY A 349 -19.26 -25.73 -6.66
N ALA A 350 -20.55 -25.46 -6.65
CA ALA A 350 -21.53 -26.45 -6.23
C ALA A 350 -21.77 -27.51 -7.33
N TRP A 351 -21.97 -28.76 -6.89
CA TRP A 351 -22.39 -29.84 -7.79
C TRP A 351 -23.76 -29.49 -8.41
N VAL A 352 -23.81 -29.55 -9.72
CA VAL A 352 -25.03 -29.39 -10.51
C VAL A 352 -25.67 -30.79 -10.68
N GLN A 353 -26.83 -30.98 -10.13
CA GLN A 353 -27.62 -32.24 -10.24
C GLN A 353 -28.27 -32.35 -11.60
#